data_550b1aad281c386d62b0cec4121d4fd3
#
_entry.id   550b1aad281c386d62b0cec4121d4fd3
#
_cell.length_a   1.000
_cell.length_b   1.000
_cell.length_c   1.000
_cell.angle_alpha   90.00
_cell.angle_beta   90.00
_cell.angle_gamma   90.00
#
_symmetry.space_group_name_H-M   'P 1'
#
loop_
_entity.id
_entity.type
_entity.pdbx_description
1 polymer ?
#
loop_
_entity_poly.entity_id
_entity_poly.type
_entity_poly.pdbx_seq_one_letter_code
_entity_poly.pdbx_strand_id
1 'polypeptide(L)'
;MVGVDPGKFNIVYMTDGEKKLRYTAYQRRTETMAKRNQRILLTEKQKRNIIERETELSDSNSKTVDVDAFKEYVRAKNKLNAELRDFYGLALHRKMKWRQFVYTQRSEDKFLGRMRQLFGDDALVAYGDWSRTTQMRHFVPTKGVGMRRLISRHFETVLIDEFRTSKLCCNCSKELSHVKIEQGESKKKLFRCLVCEECERSESKKRVFLTRDLNSALNIRRLACDWIHDQTRPVAFRRGATGLSFTTKKVRSSKLI
;
A
#
# COMPACT_ATOMS: atom_id res chain seq x y z
N MET A 1 4.57 8.68 -19.49
CA MET A 1 4.19 8.97 -18.08
C MET A 1 3.34 7.85 -17.52
N VAL A 2 3.63 7.41 -16.29
CA VAL A 2 2.97 6.28 -15.61
C VAL A 2 2.28 6.79 -14.34
N GLY A 3 0.97 6.57 -14.23
CA GLY A 3 0.20 6.87 -13.01
C GLY A 3 0.26 5.71 -12.03
N VAL A 4 0.45 5.99 -10.74
CA VAL A 4 0.59 4.99 -9.67
C VAL A 4 -0.38 5.27 -8.54
N ASP A 5 -1.27 4.33 -8.29
CA ASP A 5 -2.18 4.31 -7.14
C ASP A 5 -1.62 3.40 -6.04
N PRO A 6 -1.14 3.96 -4.90
CA PRO A 6 -0.70 3.17 -3.75
C PRO A 6 -1.89 2.68 -2.92
N GLY A 7 -1.84 1.41 -2.49
CA GLY A 7 -2.95 0.84 -1.73
C GLY A 7 -2.53 -0.27 -0.77
N LYS A 8 -3.50 -0.82 -0.05
CA LYS A 8 -3.26 -1.93 0.91
C LYS A 8 -3.19 -3.29 0.26
N PHE A 9 -4.04 -3.56 -0.68
CA PHE A 9 -4.10 -4.85 -1.39
C PHE A 9 -3.12 -4.86 -2.57
N ASN A 10 -3.26 -3.93 -3.49
CA ASN A 10 -2.23 -3.57 -4.42
C ASN A 10 -1.34 -2.55 -3.71
N ILE A 11 -0.11 -2.92 -3.36
CA ILE A 11 0.85 -1.99 -2.77
C ILE A 11 1.08 -0.83 -3.74
N VAL A 12 1.14 -1.16 -5.03
CA VAL A 12 1.09 -0.23 -6.15
C VAL A 12 0.30 -0.83 -7.30
N TYR A 13 -0.52 -0.02 -7.93
CA TYR A 13 -1.17 -0.29 -9.21
C TYR A 13 -0.74 0.79 -10.19
N MET A 14 -0.21 0.40 -11.34
CA MET A 14 0.45 1.30 -12.28
C MET A 14 -0.15 1.17 -13.67
N THR A 15 -0.22 2.29 -14.40
CA THR A 15 -0.62 2.28 -15.81
C THR A 15 -0.09 3.52 -16.55
N ASP A 16 0.24 3.35 -17.83
CA ASP A 16 0.51 4.43 -18.79
C ASP A 16 -0.72 4.75 -19.66
N GLY A 17 -1.82 4.07 -19.41
CA GLY A 17 -3.05 4.12 -20.20
C GLY A 17 -3.32 2.83 -20.98
N GLU A 18 -2.28 2.17 -21.49
CA GLU A 18 -2.33 0.92 -22.25
C GLU A 18 -1.88 -0.26 -21.41
N LYS A 19 -0.65 -0.21 -20.94
CA LYS A 19 -0.02 -1.26 -20.14
C LYS A 19 -0.37 -1.10 -18.66
N LYS A 20 -0.39 -2.21 -17.96
CA LYS A 20 -0.75 -2.26 -16.54
C LYS A 20 0.22 -3.13 -15.77
N LEU A 21 0.65 -2.65 -14.60
CA LEU A 21 1.47 -3.42 -13.68
C LEU A 21 0.89 -3.29 -12.27
N ARG A 22 0.85 -4.40 -11.56
CA ARG A 22 0.47 -4.40 -10.14
C ARG A 22 1.48 -5.20 -9.32
N TYR A 23 1.73 -4.70 -8.12
CA TYR A 23 2.51 -5.40 -7.11
C TYR A 23 1.66 -5.53 -5.85
N THR A 24 1.18 -6.74 -5.58
CA THR A 24 0.20 -6.98 -4.51
C THR A 24 0.88 -7.28 -3.17
N ALA A 25 0.19 -6.98 -2.07
CA ALA A 25 0.67 -7.36 -0.73
C ALA A 25 0.79 -8.89 -0.58
N TYR A 26 -0.10 -9.66 -1.20
CA TYR A 26 -0.03 -11.11 -1.20
C TYR A 26 1.21 -11.62 -1.95
N GLN A 27 1.44 -11.12 -3.16
CA GLN A 27 2.62 -11.43 -3.96
C GLN A 27 3.90 -11.15 -3.16
N ARG A 28 4.02 -9.93 -2.61
CA ARG A 28 5.16 -9.56 -1.78
C ARG A 28 5.35 -10.50 -0.59
N ARG A 29 4.31 -10.81 0.18
CA ARG A 29 4.41 -11.70 1.35
C ARG A 29 4.85 -13.12 0.97
N THR A 30 4.51 -13.57 -0.23
CA THR A 30 4.92 -14.88 -0.75
C THR A 30 6.36 -14.84 -1.25
N GLU A 31 6.69 -13.88 -2.10
CA GLU A 31 8.03 -13.73 -2.69
C GLU A 31 9.12 -13.46 -1.64
N THR A 32 8.82 -12.66 -0.62
CA THR A 32 9.75 -12.37 0.50
C THR A 32 9.82 -13.46 1.56
N MET A 33 9.18 -14.60 1.35
CA MET A 33 9.08 -15.71 2.31
C MET A 33 8.39 -15.35 3.65
N ALA A 34 7.82 -14.16 3.80
CA ALA A 34 7.20 -13.71 5.04
C ALA A 34 6.07 -14.65 5.50
N LYS A 35 5.24 -15.12 4.58
CA LYS A 35 4.15 -16.08 4.86
C LYS A 35 4.69 -17.43 5.34
N ARG A 36 5.75 -17.94 4.70
CA ARG A 36 6.41 -19.19 5.07
C ARG A 36 7.08 -19.07 6.44
N ASN A 37 7.81 -17.99 6.66
CA ASN A 37 8.51 -17.74 7.93
C ASN A 37 7.52 -17.64 9.10
N GLN A 38 6.38 -16.97 8.88
CA GLN A 38 5.32 -16.88 9.89
C GLN A 38 4.76 -18.27 10.27
N ARG A 39 4.54 -19.17 9.30
CA ARG A 39 4.07 -20.54 9.58
C ARG A 39 5.11 -21.33 10.38
N ILE A 40 6.37 -21.31 9.96
CA ILE A 40 7.45 -22.02 10.66
C ILE A 40 7.56 -21.49 12.10
N LEU A 41 7.56 -20.17 12.29
CA LEU A 41 7.63 -19.56 13.59
C LEU A 41 6.45 -19.95 14.49
N LEU A 42 5.24 -19.96 13.96
CA LEU A 42 4.06 -20.37 14.70
C LEU A 42 4.15 -21.85 15.14
N THR A 43 4.57 -22.75 14.25
CA THR A 43 4.75 -24.16 14.57
C THR A 43 5.81 -24.37 15.65
N GLU A 44 6.95 -23.65 15.57
CA GLU A 44 8.01 -23.77 16.59
C GLU A 44 7.59 -23.18 17.93
N LYS A 45 6.81 -22.09 17.94
CA LYS A 45 6.20 -21.54 19.16
C LYS A 45 5.22 -22.50 19.81
N GLN A 46 4.37 -23.16 19.02
CA GLN A 46 3.43 -24.16 19.51
C GLN A 46 4.15 -25.36 20.14
N LYS A 47 5.16 -25.92 19.45
CA LYS A 47 5.94 -27.07 19.93
C LYS A 47 6.65 -26.81 21.26
N ARG A 48 6.95 -25.57 21.59
CA ARG A 48 7.73 -25.17 22.78
C ARG A 48 6.90 -24.40 23.82
N ASN A 49 5.58 -24.38 23.67
CA ASN A 49 4.63 -23.65 24.54
C ASN A 49 4.96 -22.15 24.71
N ILE A 50 5.63 -21.56 23.70
CA ILE A 50 6.02 -20.15 23.74
C ILE A 50 4.79 -19.21 23.66
N ILE A 51 3.74 -19.62 22.97
CA ILE A 51 2.50 -18.83 22.83
C ILE A 51 1.85 -18.61 24.19
N GLU A 52 1.77 -19.65 25.02
CA GLU A 52 1.21 -19.56 26.37
C GLU A 52 2.01 -18.60 27.22
N ARG A 53 3.35 -18.72 27.18
CA ARG A 53 4.26 -17.82 27.88
C ARG A 53 4.13 -16.36 27.46
N GLU A 54 4.00 -16.12 26.17
CA GLU A 54 3.78 -14.75 25.65
C GLU A 54 2.41 -14.20 26.05
N THR A 55 1.40 -15.07 26.18
CA THR A 55 0.03 -14.68 26.58
C THR A 55 -0.02 -14.24 28.05
N GLU A 56 0.78 -14.83 28.93
CA GLU A 56 0.88 -14.42 30.33
C GLU A 56 1.20 -12.92 30.49
N LEU A 57 1.97 -12.34 29.56
CA LEU A 57 2.31 -10.92 29.58
C LEU A 57 1.15 -10.02 29.08
N SER A 58 0.13 -10.58 28.44
CA SER A 58 -0.99 -9.80 27.90
C SER A 58 -1.86 -9.17 28.99
N ASP A 59 -1.83 -9.73 30.19
CA ASP A 59 -2.58 -9.22 31.34
C ASP A 59 -1.92 -7.99 31.97
N SER A 60 -0.67 -7.71 31.61
CA SER A 60 0.09 -6.58 32.10
C SER A 60 0.21 -5.46 31.07
N ASN A 61 -0.21 -4.24 31.42
CA ASN A 61 -0.19 -3.11 30.49
C ASN A 61 1.15 -2.36 30.53
N SER A 62 1.87 -2.38 29.40
CA SER A 62 3.14 -1.63 29.24
C SER A 62 2.96 -0.11 29.05
N LYS A 63 1.71 0.35 28.84
CA LYS A 63 1.38 1.76 28.55
C LYS A 63 0.57 2.39 29.66
N THR A 64 0.74 1.92 30.89
CA THR A 64 0.13 2.52 32.05
C THR A 64 0.90 3.75 32.51
N VAL A 65 0.19 4.75 33.06
CA VAL A 65 0.78 5.90 33.76
C VAL A 65 0.98 5.63 35.26
N ASP A 66 0.43 4.53 35.77
CA ASP A 66 0.62 4.06 37.15
C ASP A 66 2.00 3.43 37.27
N VAL A 67 2.81 3.98 38.17
CA VAL A 67 4.21 3.56 38.40
C VAL A 67 4.29 2.16 38.97
N ASP A 68 3.39 1.77 39.86
CA ASP A 68 3.43 0.47 40.50
C ASP A 68 2.97 -0.63 39.55
N ALA A 69 1.91 -0.39 38.77
CA ALA A 69 1.51 -1.29 37.71
C ALA A 69 2.61 -1.43 36.62
N PHE A 70 3.36 -0.37 36.35
CA PHE A 70 4.51 -0.44 35.43
C PHE A 70 5.66 -1.26 35.98
N LYS A 71 5.98 -1.13 37.31
CA LYS A 71 6.98 -1.95 37.96
C LYS A 71 6.62 -3.44 37.91
N GLU A 72 5.34 -3.77 38.14
CA GLU A 72 4.85 -5.16 38.02
C GLU A 72 5.00 -5.69 36.60
N TYR A 73 4.63 -4.90 35.58
CA TYR A 73 4.88 -5.26 34.19
C TYR A 73 6.36 -5.52 33.93
N VAL A 74 7.27 -4.67 34.41
CA VAL A 74 8.72 -4.85 34.20
C VAL A 74 9.22 -6.12 34.87
N ARG A 75 8.78 -6.43 36.11
CA ARG A 75 9.15 -7.67 36.83
C ARG A 75 8.65 -8.91 36.04
N ALA A 76 7.39 -8.94 35.65
CA ALA A 76 6.80 -10.03 34.86
C ALA A 76 7.54 -10.21 33.53
N LYS A 77 7.83 -9.12 32.83
CA LYS A 77 8.54 -9.14 31.55
C LYS A 77 9.99 -9.64 31.73
N ASN A 78 10.69 -9.24 32.76
CA ASN A 78 12.07 -9.69 33.00
C ASN A 78 12.13 -11.20 33.28
N LYS A 79 11.22 -11.73 34.10
CA LYS A 79 11.06 -13.16 34.31
C LYS A 79 10.81 -13.90 33.00
N LEU A 80 9.83 -13.45 32.22
CA LEU A 80 9.48 -14.05 30.95
C LEU A 80 10.61 -13.97 29.92
N ASN A 81 11.33 -12.85 29.87
CA ASN A 81 12.46 -12.66 28.95
C ASN A 81 13.59 -13.65 29.21
N ALA A 82 13.83 -14.03 30.46
CA ALA A 82 14.83 -15.05 30.81
C ALA A 82 14.45 -16.40 30.17
N GLU A 83 13.17 -16.79 30.27
CA GLU A 83 12.65 -18.04 29.69
C GLU A 83 12.61 -18.00 28.17
N LEU A 84 12.26 -16.85 27.57
CA LEU A 84 12.15 -16.70 26.12
C LEU A 84 13.50 -16.50 25.41
N ARG A 85 14.56 -16.16 26.15
CA ARG A 85 15.89 -15.90 25.58
C ARG A 85 16.41 -17.06 24.74
N ASP A 86 16.27 -18.27 25.21
CA ASP A 86 16.75 -19.47 24.54
C ASP A 86 16.02 -19.69 23.22
N PHE A 87 14.69 -19.50 23.23
CA PHE A 87 13.91 -19.60 22.00
C PHE A 87 14.27 -18.52 20.98
N TYR A 88 14.28 -17.25 21.39
CA TYR A 88 14.59 -16.15 20.47
C TYR A 88 16.06 -16.02 20.10
N GLY A 89 16.96 -16.66 20.87
CA GLY A 89 18.38 -16.82 20.58
C GLY A 89 18.69 -17.84 19.49
N LEU A 90 17.74 -18.71 19.11
CA LEU A 90 17.97 -19.75 18.12
C LEU A 90 18.45 -19.17 16.78
N ALA A 91 19.42 -19.86 16.17
CA ALA A 91 19.93 -19.53 14.84
C ALA A 91 18.84 -19.48 13.75
N LEU A 92 17.70 -20.16 13.97
CA LEU A 92 16.51 -20.13 13.12
C LEU A 92 16.04 -18.71 12.83
N HIS A 93 15.92 -17.85 13.86
CA HIS A 93 15.44 -16.48 13.71
C HIS A 93 16.37 -15.63 12.83
N ARG A 94 17.69 -15.76 13.02
CA ARG A 94 18.70 -15.07 12.20
C ARG A 94 18.65 -15.55 10.75
N LYS A 95 18.59 -16.87 10.54
CA LYS A 95 18.48 -17.47 9.18
C LYS A 95 17.20 -17.01 8.46
N MET A 96 16.07 -16.93 9.18
CA MET A 96 14.80 -16.45 8.61
C MET A 96 14.86 -14.97 8.25
N LYS A 97 15.42 -14.11 9.13
CA LYS A 97 15.62 -12.69 8.85
C LYS A 97 16.53 -12.46 7.64
N TRP A 98 17.64 -13.18 7.58
CA TRP A 98 18.58 -13.11 6.45
C TRP A 98 17.92 -13.52 5.13
N ARG A 99 17.26 -14.66 5.12
CA ARG A 99 16.50 -15.11 3.93
C ARG A 99 15.45 -14.06 3.52
N GLN A 100 14.67 -13.56 4.44
CA GLN A 100 13.67 -12.55 4.15
C GLN A 100 14.29 -11.27 3.57
N PHE A 101 15.45 -10.85 4.04
CA PHE A 101 16.20 -9.74 3.48
C PHE A 101 16.58 -10.01 2.02
N VAL A 102 17.26 -11.12 1.74
CA VAL A 102 17.67 -11.49 0.38
C VAL A 102 16.48 -11.62 -0.58
N TYR A 103 15.42 -12.29 -0.16
CA TYR A 103 14.22 -12.44 -0.99
C TYR A 103 13.45 -11.14 -1.16
N THR A 104 13.56 -10.20 -0.22
CA THR A 104 12.99 -8.86 -0.38
C THR A 104 13.71 -8.11 -1.50
N GLN A 105 15.05 -8.11 -1.51
CA GLN A 105 15.82 -7.50 -2.60
C GLN A 105 15.44 -8.11 -3.97
N ARG A 106 15.45 -9.44 -4.07
CA ARG A 106 15.05 -10.14 -5.30
C ARG A 106 13.65 -9.79 -5.79
N SER A 107 12.68 -9.69 -4.89
CA SER A 107 11.30 -9.33 -5.22
C SER A 107 11.18 -7.88 -5.70
N GLU A 108 11.92 -6.97 -5.06
CA GLU A 108 11.97 -5.55 -5.41
C GLU A 108 12.69 -5.34 -6.76
N ASP A 109 13.81 -6.03 -7.00
CA ASP A 109 14.54 -5.99 -8.27
C ASP A 109 13.69 -6.56 -9.43
N LYS A 110 13.00 -7.68 -9.20
CA LYS A 110 12.06 -8.25 -10.17
C LYS A 110 10.93 -7.29 -10.50
N PHE A 111 10.39 -6.60 -9.51
CA PHE A 111 9.35 -5.59 -9.72
C PHE A 111 9.88 -4.42 -10.55
N LEU A 112 11.04 -3.87 -10.20
CA LEU A 112 11.69 -2.78 -10.95
C LEU A 112 12.06 -3.20 -12.38
N GLY A 113 12.57 -4.42 -12.58
CA GLY A 113 12.84 -4.97 -13.89
C GLY A 113 11.59 -5.04 -14.78
N ARG A 114 10.45 -5.45 -14.20
CA ARG A 114 9.15 -5.43 -14.91
C ARG A 114 8.67 -4.03 -15.23
N MET A 115 8.91 -3.05 -14.35
CA MET A 115 8.60 -1.65 -14.63
C MET A 115 9.38 -1.15 -15.85
N ARG A 116 10.70 -1.40 -15.89
CA ARG A 116 11.57 -1.01 -17.03
C ARG A 116 11.11 -1.67 -18.31
N GLN A 117 10.84 -2.96 -18.27
CA GLN A 117 10.38 -3.72 -19.44
C GLN A 117 9.06 -3.19 -20.03
N LEU A 118 8.12 -2.76 -19.14
CA LEU A 118 6.80 -2.31 -19.58
C LEU A 118 6.78 -0.84 -19.96
N PHE A 119 7.44 0.03 -19.19
CA PHE A 119 7.30 1.48 -19.29
C PHE A 119 8.56 2.19 -19.78
N GLY A 120 9.68 1.50 -19.93
CA GLY A 120 10.98 2.06 -20.28
C GLY A 120 11.77 2.58 -19.08
N ASP A 121 13.06 2.81 -19.30
CA ASP A 121 13.98 3.30 -18.24
C ASP A 121 13.74 4.78 -17.90
N ASP A 122 13.29 5.57 -18.87
CA ASP A 122 13.04 7.00 -18.74
C ASP A 122 11.60 7.34 -18.33
N ALA A 123 10.88 6.37 -17.78
CA ALA A 123 9.49 6.56 -17.40
C ALA A 123 9.34 7.59 -16.27
N LEU A 124 8.61 8.68 -16.54
CA LEU A 124 8.19 9.62 -15.51
C LEU A 124 7.02 9.04 -14.71
N VAL A 125 7.18 8.91 -13.41
CA VAL A 125 6.21 8.28 -12.50
C VAL A 125 5.42 9.33 -11.73
N ALA A 126 4.11 9.40 -11.96
CA ALA A 126 3.18 10.17 -11.16
C ALA A 126 2.66 9.29 -10.01
N TYR A 127 3.13 9.51 -8.80
CA TYR A 127 2.83 8.68 -7.63
C TYR A 127 1.81 9.36 -6.72
N GLY A 128 0.73 8.67 -6.37
CA GLY A 128 -0.26 9.17 -5.43
C GLY A 128 0.33 9.42 -4.03
N ASP A 129 0.00 10.55 -3.42
CA ASP A 129 0.54 10.94 -2.10
C ASP A 129 -0.27 10.35 -0.94
N TRP A 130 -0.58 9.05 -1.00
CA TRP A 130 -1.23 8.37 0.12
C TRP A 130 -0.26 8.21 1.29
N SER A 131 -0.59 8.84 2.41
CA SER A 131 0.26 8.86 3.59
C SER A 131 -0.16 7.83 4.65
N ARG A 132 0.77 7.53 5.56
CA ARG A 132 0.60 6.59 6.68
C ARG A 132 -0.52 6.99 7.65
N THR A 133 -0.86 8.28 7.72
CA THR A 133 -1.90 8.81 8.62
C THR A 133 -3.29 8.27 8.33
N THR A 134 -3.52 7.74 7.11
CA THR A 134 -4.79 7.16 6.69
C THR A 134 -4.90 5.64 6.94
N GLN A 135 -3.91 5.03 7.62
CA GLN A 135 -3.99 3.59 7.92
C GLN A 135 -5.05 3.32 8.99
N MET A 136 -5.88 2.31 8.72
CA MET A 136 -6.86 1.85 9.69
C MET A 136 -6.16 1.21 10.90
N ARG A 137 -6.63 1.55 12.09
CA ARG A 137 -6.20 0.91 13.35
C ARG A 137 -6.39 -0.62 13.24
N HIS A 138 -5.47 -1.39 13.79
CA HIS A 138 -5.46 -2.86 13.77
C HIS A 138 -5.19 -3.55 12.41
N PHE A 139 -4.99 -2.83 11.33
CA PHE A 139 -4.57 -3.43 10.07
C PHE A 139 -3.04 -3.54 9.97
N VAL A 140 -2.59 -4.57 9.24
CA VAL A 140 -1.17 -4.77 8.94
C VAL A 140 -0.60 -3.53 8.24
N PRO A 141 0.54 -2.98 8.69
CA PRO A 141 1.16 -1.82 8.07
C PRO A 141 1.47 -2.06 6.59
N THR A 142 1.18 -1.06 5.77
CA THR A 142 1.45 -1.09 4.33
C THR A 142 2.78 -0.42 4.02
N LYS A 143 3.55 -0.96 3.08
CA LYS A 143 4.82 -0.37 2.62
C LYS A 143 4.61 0.79 1.63
N GLY A 144 3.77 1.78 1.94
CA GLY A 144 3.53 2.92 1.05
C GLY A 144 4.77 3.77 0.83
N VAL A 145 5.30 4.37 1.90
CA VAL A 145 6.50 5.23 1.87
C VAL A 145 7.74 4.46 1.38
N GLY A 146 7.91 3.20 1.79
CA GLY A 146 9.04 2.36 1.36
C GLY A 146 9.02 2.08 -0.15
N MET A 147 7.85 1.80 -0.72
CA MET A 147 7.71 1.59 -2.17
C MET A 147 7.91 2.87 -2.96
N ARG A 148 7.37 4.00 -2.49
CA ARG A 148 7.65 5.31 -3.09
C ARG A 148 9.15 5.60 -3.16
N ARG A 149 9.87 5.42 -2.04
CA ARG A 149 11.33 5.60 -1.98
C ARG A 149 12.09 4.65 -2.90
N LEU A 150 11.63 3.40 -3.00
CA LEU A 150 12.22 2.43 -3.92
C LEU A 150 12.08 2.89 -5.38
N ILE A 151 10.88 3.27 -5.79
CA ILE A 151 10.60 3.72 -7.16
C ILE A 151 11.36 5.00 -7.47
N SER A 152 11.36 5.99 -6.57
CA SER A 152 12.02 7.29 -6.78
C SER A 152 13.55 7.24 -6.84
N ARG A 153 14.17 6.13 -6.44
CA ARG A 153 15.62 5.92 -6.65
C ARG A 153 15.96 5.49 -8.07
N HIS A 154 15.00 4.94 -8.80
CA HIS A 154 15.21 4.35 -10.12
C HIS A 154 14.49 5.09 -11.23
N PHE A 155 13.44 5.86 -10.91
CA PHE A 155 12.62 6.59 -11.87
C PHE A 155 12.38 8.02 -11.38
N GLU A 156 12.32 8.95 -12.29
CA GLU A 156 11.86 10.30 -11.96
C GLU A 156 10.42 10.25 -11.45
N THR A 157 10.17 10.77 -10.24
CA THR A 157 8.90 10.58 -9.56
C THR A 157 8.35 11.92 -9.06
N VAL A 158 7.10 12.21 -9.42
CA VAL A 158 6.33 13.36 -8.94
C VAL A 158 5.20 12.87 -8.05
N LEU A 159 4.90 13.62 -6.98
CA LEU A 159 3.80 13.30 -6.07
C LEU A 159 2.53 14.03 -6.48
N ILE A 160 1.42 13.30 -6.55
CA ILE A 160 0.10 13.82 -6.91
C ILE A 160 -0.86 13.62 -5.74
N ASP A 161 -1.54 14.68 -5.33
CA ASP A 161 -2.63 14.57 -4.35
C ASP A 161 -3.77 13.71 -4.91
N GLU A 162 -4.16 12.69 -4.15
CA GLU A 162 -5.17 11.70 -4.55
C GLU A 162 -6.62 12.15 -4.35
N PHE A 163 -6.87 13.41 -4.00
CA PHE A 163 -8.23 13.85 -3.71
C PHE A 163 -9.20 13.51 -4.85
N ARG A 164 -10.22 12.69 -4.54
CA ARG A 164 -11.27 12.19 -5.44
C ARG A 164 -10.83 11.32 -6.62
N THR A 165 -9.55 10.95 -6.77
CA THR A 165 -9.06 10.12 -7.88
C THR A 165 -9.73 8.76 -7.97
N SER A 166 -10.12 8.17 -6.85
CA SER A 166 -10.86 6.91 -6.79
C SER A 166 -12.38 7.05 -6.88
N LYS A 167 -12.91 8.28 -6.86
CA LYS A 167 -14.36 8.55 -6.88
C LYS A 167 -14.87 9.04 -8.24
N LEU A 168 -14.04 9.76 -8.96
CA LEU A 168 -14.40 10.34 -10.24
C LEU A 168 -13.96 9.46 -11.40
N CYS A 169 -14.75 9.40 -12.44
CA CYS A 169 -14.44 8.66 -13.67
C CYS A 169 -13.23 9.26 -14.37
N CYS A 170 -12.28 8.42 -14.76
CA CYS A 170 -11.08 8.84 -15.49
C CYS A 170 -11.38 9.42 -16.89
N ASN A 171 -12.53 9.10 -17.48
CA ASN A 171 -12.92 9.60 -18.81
C ASN A 171 -13.70 10.91 -18.71
N CYS A 172 -14.80 10.97 -17.93
CA CYS A 172 -15.73 12.11 -17.93
C CYS A 172 -15.69 12.96 -16.65
N SER A 173 -14.91 12.59 -15.64
CA SER A 173 -14.78 13.27 -14.32
C SER A 173 -16.10 13.35 -13.51
N LYS A 174 -17.12 12.58 -13.85
CA LYS A 174 -18.34 12.45 -13.05
C LYS A 174 -18.18 11.42 -11.94
N GLU A 175 -19.04 11.44 -10.95
CA GLU A 175 -18.99 10.48 -9.84
C GLU A 175 -19.29 9.06 -10.31
N LEU A 176 -18.54 8.11 -9.77
CA LEU A 176 -18.69 6.69 -10.03
C LEU A 176 -19.56 6.04 -8.96
N SER A 177 -20.45 5.15 -9.41
CA SER A 177 -21.27 4.29 -8.55
C SER A 177 -20.59 2.96 -8.29
N HIS A 178 -20.84 2.36 -7.13
CA HIS A 178 -20.39 1.00 -6.86
C HIS A 178 -21.35 -0.03 -7.44
N VAL A 179 -20.80 -1.07 -8.03
CA VAL A 179 -21.59 -2.23 -8.47
C VAL A 179 -22.20 -2.91 -7.25
N LYS A 180 -23.49 -3.20 -7.33
CA LYS A 180 -24.23 -3.99 -6.35
C LYS A 180 -24.55 -5.34 -6.95
N ILE A 181 -24.28 -6.41 -6.22
CA ILE A 181 -24.70 -7.78 -6.60
C ILE A 181 -25.77 -8.25 -5.63
N GLU A 182 -26.74 -8.95 -6.16
CA GLU A 182 -27.78 -9.62 -5.36
C GLU A 182 -27.19 -10.91 -4.79
N GLN A 183 -27.27 -11.07 -3.49
CA GLN A 183 -26.82 -12.27 -2.78
C GLN A 183 -27.96 -12.70 -1.83
N GLY A 184 -28.88 -13.53 -2.35
CA GLY A 184 -30.15 -13.83 -1.67
C GLY A 184 -31.00 -12.55 -1.54
N GLU A 185 -31.58 -12.32 -0.37
CA GLU A 185 -32.40 -11.14 -0.09
C GLU A 185 -31.58 -9.83 0.12
N SER A 186 -30.24 -9.92 0.20
CA SER A 186 -29.37 -8.78 0.46
C SER A 186 -28.61 -8.32 -0.77
N LYS A 187 -28.43 -6.98 -0.89
CA LYS A 187 -27.59 -6.37 -1.95
C LYS A 187 -26.20 -6.08 -1.40
N LYS A 188 -25.21 -6.82 -1.87
CA LYS A 188 -23.81 -6.64 -1.49
C LYS A 188 -23.12 -5.65 -2.42
N LYS A 189 -22.48 -4.63 -1.84
CA LYS A 189 -21.70 -3.62 -2.56
C LYS A 189 -20.29 -4.11 -2.87
N LEU A 190 -19.89 -4.09 -4.13
CA LEU A 190 -18.53 -4.39 -4.56
C LEU A 190 -17.66 -3.13 -4.53
N PHE A 191 -16.85 -2.97 -3.48
CA PHE A 191 -16.02 -1.77 -3.28
C PHE A 191 -14.94 -1.55 -4.34
N ARG A 192 -14.55 -2.58 -5.08
CA ARG A 192 -13.48 -2.52 -6.08
C ARG A 192 -13.97 -2.39 -7.51
N CYS A 193 -15.25 -2.63 -7.74
CA CYS A 193 -15.87 -2.49 -9.05
C CYS A 193 -16.72 -1.22 -9.05
N LEU A 194 -16.40 -0.34 -9.98
CA LEU A 194 -17.07 0.93 -10.18
C LEU A 194 -17.73 0.94 -11.55
N VAL A 195 -18.81 1.69 -11.69
CA VAL A 195 -19.52 1.90 -12.94
C VAL A 195 -19.73 3.39 -13.14
N CYS A 196 -19.54 3.85 -14.39
CA CYS A 196 -19.84 5.21 -14.78
C CYS A 196 -21.15 5.24 -15.57
N GLU A 197 -22.17 5.86 -15.01
CA GLU A 197 -23.49 5.98 -15.63
C GLU A 197 -23.49 7.02 -16.77
N GLU A 198 -22.68 8.06 -16.67
CA GLU A 198 -22.58 9.10 -17.71
C GLU A 198 -21.87 8.60 -18.98
N CYS A 199 -20.78 7.84 -18.84
CA CYS A 199 -20.10 7.23 -19.99
C CYS A 199 -20.97 6.17 -20.69
N GLU A 200 -21.86 5.51 -19.96
CA GLU A 200 -22.82 4.56 -20.50
C GLU A 200 -23.81 5.22 -21.47
N ARG A 201 -24.21 6.46 -21.15
CA ARG A 201 -25.20 7.21 -21.98
C ARG A 201 -24.61 7.74 -23.27
N SER A 202 -23.31 8.00 -23.34
CA SER A 202 -22.68 8.71 -24.44
C SER A 202 -22.20 7.84 -25.62
N GLU A 203 -21.80 6.59 -25.40
CA GLU A 203 -20.99 5.90 -26.41
C GLU A 203 -21.47 4.53 -26.89
N SER A 204 -22.50 3.92 -26.46
CA SER A 204 -22.91 2.61 -27.00
C SER A 204 -23.79 1.75 -26.12
N LYS A 205 -24.47 2.29 -25.12
CA LYS A 205 -25.35 1.54 -24.19
C LYS A 205 -24.67 0.41 -23.41
N LYS A 206 -23.33 0.32 -23.42
CA LYS A 206 -22.58 -0.67 -22.63
C LYS A 206 -22.06 -0.05 -21.35
N ARG A 207 -22.36 -0.66 -20.19
CA ARG A 207 -21.84 -0.25 -18.90
C ARG A 207 -20.33 -0.33 -18.86
N VAL A 208 -19.67 0.78 -18.58
CA VAL A 208 -18.21 0.83 -18.41
C VAL A 208 -17.86 0.44 -16.97
N PHE A 209 -17.44 -0.79 -16.79
CA PHE A 209 -16.94 -1.28 -15.50
C PHE A 209 -15.46 -0.94 -15.36
N LEU A 210 -15.12 -0.30 -14.25
CA LEU A 210 -13.75 0.07 -13.92
C LEU A 210 -13.34 -0.57 -12.59
N THR A 211 -12.12 -1.07 -12.53
CA THR A 211 -11.55 -1.37 -11.21
C THR A 211 -11.13 -0.07 -10.55
N ARG A 212 -11.42 0.08 -9.26
CA ARG A 212 -11.12 1.29 -8.49
C ARG A 212 -9.65 1.72 -8.64
N ASP A 213 -8.73 0.77 -8.51
CA ASP A 213 -7.28 1.02 -8.53
C ASP A 213 -6.83 1.46 -9.94
N LEU A 214 -7.39 0.88 -11.02
CA LEU A 214 -7.13 1.33 -12.40
C LEU A 214 -7.64 2.75 -12.62
N ASN A 215 -8.88 3.02 -12.22
CA ASN A 215 -9.46 4.36 -12.36
C ASN A 215 -8.63 5.42 -11.62
N SER A 216 -8.21 5.10 -10.39
CA SER A 216 -7.37 5.99 -9.59
C SER A 216 -6.01 6.24 -10.26
N ALA A 217 -5.33 5.20 -10.75
CA ALA A 217 -4.05 5.33 -11.43
C ALA A 217 -4.15 6.15 -12.73
N LEU A 218 -5.23 5.97 -13.50
CA LEU A 218 -5.50 6.78 -14.70
C LEU A 218 -5.75 8.26 -14.36
N ASN A 219 -6.51 8.54 -13.31
CA ASN A 219 -6.74 9.90 -12.83
C ASN A 219 -5.44 10.54 -12.33
N ILE A 220 -4.60 9.83 -11.57
CA ILE A 220 -3.30 10.32 -11.12
C ILE A 220 -2.41 10.66 -12.31
N ARG A 221 -2.36 9.78 -13.32
CA ARG A 221 -1.63 10.04 -14.57
C ARG A 221 -2.15 11.29 -15.27
N ARG A 222 -3.47 11.41 -15.47
CA ARG A 222 -4.11 12.56 -16.10
C ARG A 222 -3.78 13.85 -15.38
N LEU A 223 -3.94 13.89 -14.05
CA LEU A 223 -3.64 15.07 -13.23
C LEU A 223 -2.18 15.51 -13.35
N ALA A 224 -1.24 14.56 -13.48
CA ALA A 224 0.16 14.88 -13.71
C ALA A 224 0.39 15.43 -15.12
N CYS A 225 -0.26 14.88 -16.15
CA CYS A 225 -0.20 15.40 -17.50
C CYS A 225 -0.78 16.83 -17.58
N ASP A 226 -1.98 17.05 -17.04
CA ASP A 226 -2.63 18.36 -17.00
C ASP A 226 -1.74 19.41 -16.30
N TRP A 227 -1.05 19.00 -15.20
CA TRP A 227 -0.12 19.90 -14.51
C TRP A 227 1.11 20.26 -15.33
N ILE A 228 1.67 19.29 -16.06
CA ILE A 228 2.87 19.55 -16.89
C ILE A 228 2.53 20.44 -18.09
N HIS A 229 1.37 20.22 -18.71
CA HIS A 229 0.96 20.99 -19.89
C HIS A 229 0.39 22.37 -19.53
N ASP A 230 -0.59 22.41 -18.63
CA ASP A 230 -1.39 23.59 -18.38
C ASP A 230 -1.13 24.25 -17.03
N GLN A 231 -0.28 23.64 -16.19
CA GLN A 231 -0.03 24.00 -14.79
C GLN A 231 -1.31 24.18 -13.97
N THR A 232 -2.37 23.51 -14.37
CA THR A 232 -3.69 23.59 -13.75
C THR A 232 -4.13 22.22 -13.24
N ARG A 233 -5.02 22.24 -12.29
CA ARG A 233 -5.73 21.04 -11.83
C ARG A 233 -7.20 21.22 -12.08
N PRO A 234 -7.88 20.25 -12.70
CA PRO A 234 -9.32 20.31 -12.94
C PRO A 234 -10.12 20.56 -11.65
N VAL A 235 -11.10 21.43 -11.69
CA VAL A 235 -11.89 21.87 -10.51
C VAL A 235 -12.48 20.68 -9.75
N ALA A 236 -12.95 19.64 -10.45
CA ALA A 236 -13.51 18.44 -9.85
C ALA A 236 -12.56 17.71 -8.88
N PHE A 237 -11.24 17.87 -9.03
CA PHE A 237 -10.20 17.27 -8.20
C PHE A 237 -9.58 18.23 -7.18
N ARG A 238 -10.07 19.47 -7.04
CA ARG A 238 -9.58 20.44 -6.06
C ARG A 238 -10.24 20.22 -4.70
N ARG A 239 -9.48 20.46 -3.61
CA ARG A 239 -9.99 20.46 -2.23
C ARG A 239 -10.55 21.84 -1.89
N GLY A 240 -11.87 21.96 -1.78
CA GLY A 240 -12.54 23.20 -1.39
C GLY A 240 -12.49 24.31 -2.44
N ALA A 241 -13.34 25.31 -2.28
CA ALA A 241 -13.37 26.51 -3.13
C ALA A 241 -12.22 27.51 -2.83
N THR A 242 -11.47 27.31 -1.76
CA THR A 242 -10.34 28.14 -1.35
C THR A 242 -9.06 27.53 -1.89
N GLY A 243 -8.47 28.19 -2.88
CA GLY A 243 -7.26 27.78 -3.59
C GLY A 243 -6.05 27.56 -2.67
N LEU A 244 -5.85 26.32 -2.26
CA LEU A 244 -4.57 25.90 -1.71
C LEU A 244 -3.67 25.50 -2.87
N SER A 245 -2.57 26.23 -3.00
CA SER A 245 -1.51 26.00 -3.95
C SER A 245 -0.98 24.57 -3.90
N PHE A 246 -0.82 23.94 -5.07
CA PHE A 246 -0.13 22.67 -5.20
C PHE A 246 1.34 22.82 -4.81
N THR A 247 1.78 22.10 -3.81
CA THR A 247 3.19 21.81 -3.64
C THR A 247 3.48 20.48 -4.33
N THR A 248 3.92 20.50 -5.57
CA THR A 248 4.66 19.41 -6.16
C THR A 248 5.98 19.29 -5.43
N LYS A 249 6.05 18.45 -4.42
CA LYS A 249 7.33 18.14 -3.79
C LYS A 249 8.10 17.23 -4.74
N LYS A 250 8.99 17.83 -5.51
CA LYS A 250 9.99 17.11 -6.28
C LYS A 250 10.88 16.38 -5.27
N VAL A 251 10.76 15.06 -5.20
CA VAL A 251 11.67 14.25 -4.41
C VAL A 251 12.98 14.24 -5.17
N ARG A 252 13.92 15.11 -4.77
CA ARG A 252 15.27 15.09 -5.34
C ARG A 252 15.85 13.69 -5.10
N SER A 253 16.21 13.02 -6.17
CA SER A 253 17.11 11.87 -6.10
C SER A 253 18.46 12.41 -5.61
N SER A 254 18.75 12.23 -4.33
CA SER A 254 20.13 12.34 -3.87
C SER A 254 20.88 11.18 -4.54
N LYS A 255 21.60 11.51 -5.61
CA LYS A 255 22.68 10.65 -6.10
C LYS A 255 23.66 10.56 -4.92
N LEU A 256 23.61 9.46 -4.20
CA LEU A 256 24.70 9.06 -3.33
C LEU A 256 25.78 8.48 -4.25
N ILE A 257 26.90 9.18 -4.25
CA ILE A 257 28.20 8.73 -4.74
C ILE A 257 28.61 7.50 -3.94
#